data_6acc6c52c5aed4e7d8bdefeb3edfc462
#
_entry.id   6acc6c52c5aed4e7d8bdefeb3edfc462
#
_cell.length_a   1.000
_cell.length_b   1.000
_cell.length_c   1.000
_cell.angle_alpha   90.00
_cell.angle_beta   90.00
_cell.angle_gamma   90.00
#
_symmetry.space_group_name_H-M   'P 1'
#
loop_
_entity.id
_entity.type
_entity.pdbx_description
1 polymer ?
#
loop_
_entity_poly.entity_id
_entity_poly.type
_entity_poly.pdbx_seq_one_letter_code
_entity_poly.pdbx_strand_id
1 'polypeptide(L)'
;PDNILIDVDQLKNYPDEKTVIITTGSQGESMAALSRMASGMHRKVTIKPNDTIVFSSHPIPGNEKSVTGVINELMRKGADVIFEDVHVSGHACKEDIKLIYSLVNPLYAIPVHGEYKHLIAQAKIAEELGYDSDHIKILSSGDVLEIDENGAEVTGHVPVGNVMVDGLGVGDVGNIVLRDRQRLAEDGI
;
A
#
# COMPACT_ATOMS: atom_id res chain seq x y z
N PRO A 1 -24.63 -8.49 2.84
CA PRO A 1 -25.88 -9.14 2.40
C PRO A 1 -25.55 -10.57 1.94
N ASP A 2 -26.34 -11.52 2.40
CA ASP A 2 -26.18 -12.92 2.03
C ASP A 2 -26.47 -13.11 0.54
N ASN A 3 -25.75 -14.03 -0.11
CA ASN A 3 -25.93 -14.42 -1.51
C ASN A 3 -25.53 -13.38 -2.59
N ILE A 4 -24.70 -12.38 -2.26
CA ILE A 4 -24.12 -11.48 -3.27
C ILE A 4 -22.73 -11.95 -3.73
N LEU A 5 -21.95 -12.55 -2.82
CA LEU A 5 -20.63 -13.08 -3.15
C LEU A 5 -20.76 -14.48 -3.73
N ILE A 6 -20.06 -14.72 -4.84
CA ILE A 6 -19.97 -16.01 -5.50
C ILE A 6 -18.50 -16.41 -5.67
N ASP A 7 -18.23 -17.69 -5.75
CA ASP A 7 -16.91 -18.19 -6.14
C ASP A 7 -16.67 -17.93 -7.63
N VAL A 8 -15.41 -17.70 -8.00
CA VAL A 8 -15.01 -17.47 -9.40
C VAL A 8 -15.38 -18.64 -10.33
N ASP A 9 -15.49 -19.86 -9.80
CA ASP A 9 -15.92 -21.02 -10.58
C ASP A 9 -17.40 -20.98 -10.97
N GLN A 10 -18.19 -20.20 -10.27
CA GLN A 10 -19.61 -19.98 -10.55
C GLN A 10 -19.86 -18.85 -11.55
N LEU A 11 -18.83 -18.08 -11.91
CA LEU A 11 -18.94 -16.91 -12.79
C LEU A 11 -19.70 -17.22 -14.10
N LYS A 12 -19.44 -18.39 -14.68
CA LYS A 12 -20.12 -18.86 -15.92
C LYS A 12 -21.64 -19.02 -15.82
N ASN A 13 -22.18 -19.02 -14.60
CA ASN A 13 -23.62 -19.18 -14.34
C ASN A 13 -24.36 -17.82 -14.27
N TYR A 14 -23.64 -16.72 -14.38
CA TYR A 14 -24.17 -15.37 -14.24
C TYR A 14 -23.90 -14.57 -15.52
N PRO A 15 -24.83 -13.70 -15.96
CA PRO A 15 -24.60 -12.83 -17.09
C PRO A 15 -23.53 -11.77 -16.75
N ASP A 16 -22.72 -11.42 -17.75
CA ASP A 16 -21.59 -10.49 -17.57
C ASP A 16 -22.06 -9.14 -16.99
N GLU A 17 -23.17 -8.60 -17.46
CA GLU A 17 -23.73 -7.32 -17.03
C GLU A 17 -24.22 -7.28 -15.57
N LYS A 18 -24.30 -8.41 -14.91
CA LYS A 18 -24.65 -8.55 -13.48
C LYS A 18 -23.48 -8.97 -12.61
N THR A 19 -22.29 -9.00 -13.18
CA THR A 19 -21.10 -9.52 -12.49
C THR A 19 -20.09 -8.42 -12.27
N VAL A 20 -19.59 -8.32 -11.03
CA VAL A 20 -18.47 -7.46 -10.65
C VAL A 20 -17.36 -8.32 -10.06
N ILE A 21 -16.14 -8.15 -10.57
CA ILE A 21 -14.97 -8.88 -10.09
C ILE A 21 -14.08 -7.92 -9.31
N ILE A 22 -13.81 -8.23 -8.04
CA ILE A 22 -12.82 -7.52 -7.23
C ILE A 22 -11.54 -8.33 -7.26
N THR A 23 -10.44 -7.70 -7.67
CA THR A 23 -9.17 -8.41 -7.91
C THR A 23 -7.96 -7.63 -7.41
N THR A 24 -6.84 -8.33 -7.30
CA THR A 24 -5.51 -7.74 -7.02
C THR A 24 -4.79 -7.37 -8.31
N GLY A 25 -3.73 -6.56 -8.22
CA GLY A 25 -2.88 -6.21 -9.36
C GLY A 25 -2.90 -4.75 -9.74
N SER A 26 -3.34 -3.89 -8.83
CA SER A 26 -3.42 -2.44 -9.03
C SER A 26 -2.05 -1.75 -9.16
N GLN A 27 -0.96 -2.44 -8.81
CA GLN A 27 0.41 -1.94 -8.92
C GLN A 27 1.20 -2.56 -10.09
N GLY A 28 0.52 -3.31 -10.96
CA GLY A 28 1.13 -3.92 -12.14
C GLY A 28 2.01 -5.13 -11.83
N GLU A 29 1.82 -5.76 -10.67
CA GLU A 29 2.57 -6.94 -10.26
C GLU A 29 2.30 -8.11 -11.23
N SER A 30 3.35 -8.69 -11.81
CA SER A 30 3.25 -9.69 -12.87
C SER A 30 2.46 -10.95 -12.47
N MET A 31 2.53 -11.34 -11.20
CA MET A 31 1.85 -12.53 -10.68
C MET A 31 0.43 -12.24 -10.17
N ALA A 32 0.02 -10.98 -10.10
CA ALA A 32 -1.33 -10.61 -9.65
C ALA A 32 -2.42 -11.06 -10.63
N ALA A 33 -3.63 -11.18 -10.12
CA ALA A 33 -4.74 -11.70 -10.92
C ALA A 33 -5.05 -10.80 -12.14
N LEU A 34 -5.08 -9.46 -11.96
CA LEU A 34 -5.34 -8.52 -13.05
C LEU A 34 -4.28 -8.60 -14.16
N SER A 35 -3.00 -8.67 -13.80
CA SER A 35 -1.90 -8.80 -14.78
C SER A 35 -2.01 -10.10 -15.59
N ARG A 36 -2.41 -11.20 -14.94
CA ARG A 36 -2.68 -12.47 -15.63
C ARG A 36 -3.93 -12.43 -16.49
N MET A 37 -4.96 -11.67 -16.11
CA MET A 37 -6.14 -11.41 -16.96
C MET A 37 -5.76 -10.58 -18.18
N ALA A 38 -5.00 -9.52 -17.97
CA ALA A 38 -4.51 -8.63 -19.04
C ALA A 38 -3.67 -9.40 -20.06
N SER A 39 -2.75 -10.25 -19.61
CA SER A 39 -1.91 -11.09 -20.49
C SER A 39 -2.63 -12.31 -21.07
N GLY A 40 -3.84 -12.63 -20.62
CA GLY A 40 -4.58 -13.83 -21.05
C GLY A 40 -4.14 -15.12 -20.36
N MET A 41 -3.31 -15.04 -19.32
CA MET A 41 -2.84 -16.22 -18.57
C MET A 41 -3.75 -16.60 -17.39
N HIS A 42 -4.81 -15.86 -17.12
CA HIS A 42 -5.73 -16.19 -16.04
C HIS A 42 -6.66 -17.32 -16.47
N ARG A 43 -6.70 -18.42 -15.69
CA ARG A 43 -7.37 -19.67 -16.08
C ARG A 43 -8.89 -19.59 -16.11
N LYS A 44 -9.51 -18.71 -15.34
CA LYS A 44 -10.95 -18.68 -15.08
C LYS A 44 -11.65 -17.42 -15.59
N VAL A 45 -10.90 -16.34 -15.80
CA VAL A 45 -11.44 -15.04 -16.23
C VAL A 45 -10.72 -14.61 -17.49
N THR A 46 -11.50 -14.24 -18.49
CA THR A 46 -10.99 -13.68 -19.77
C THR A 46 -11.59 -12.29 -19.95
N ILE A 47 -10.75 -11.29 -20.19
CA ILE A 47 -11.20 -9.94 -20.49
C ILE A 47 -11.81 -9.92 -21.90
N LYS A 48 -12.99 -9.35 -22.01
CA LYS A 48 -13.76 -9.22 -23.24
C LYS A 48 -13.80 -7.76 -23.70
N PRO A 49 -14.03 -7.51 -25.00
CA PRO A 49 -14.35 -6.16 -25.47
C PRO A 49 -15.55 -5.56 -24.71
N ASN A 50 -15.47 -4.31 -24.36
CA ASN A 50 -16.44 -3.54 -23.58
C ASN A 50 -16.56 -3.92 -22.09
N ASP A 51 -15.67 -4.78 -21.56
CA ASP A 51 -15.54 -4.89 -20.11
C ASP A 51 -15.05 -3.57 -19.54
N THR A 52 -15.65 -3.11 -18.44
CA THR A 52 -15.19 -1.91 -17.73
C THR A 52 -14.27 -2.29 -16.59
N ILE A 53 -13.07 -1.74 -16.56
CA ILE A 53 -12.07 -2.00 -15.52
C ILE A 53 -11.76 -0.69 -14.79
N VAL A 54 -11.96 -0.68 -13.48
CA VAL A 54 -11.72 0.48 -12.63
C VAL A 54 -10.50 0.24 -11.76
N PHE A 55 -9.47 1.06 -11.92
CA PHE A 55 -8.32 1.12 -11.00
C PHE A 55 -8.67 2.06 -9.85
N SER A 56 -9.10 1.51 -8.72
CA SER A 56 -9.37 2.29 -7.50
C SER A 56 -8.10 2.44 -6.65
N SER A 57 -7.00 2.83 -7.29
CA SER A 57 -5.70 3.03 -6.64
C SER A 57 -4.81 3.91 -7.50
N HIS A 58 -3.86 4.61 -6.85
CA HIS A 58 -2.77 5.28 -7.56
C HIS A 58 -1.53 4.38 -7.60
N PRO A 59 -0.74 4.44 -8.67
CA PRO A 59 0.56 3.78 -8.71
C PRO A 59 1.46 4.29 -7.58
N ILE A 60 2.13 3.37 -6.87
CA ILE A 60 3.20 3.73 -5.96
C ILE A 60 4.39 4.23 -6.82
N PRO A 61 5.12 5.29 -6.38
CA PRO A 61 6.30 5.77 -7.10
C PRO A 61 7.24 4.63 -7.49
N GLY A 62 7.54 4.52 -8.81
CA GLY A 62 8.32 3.43 -9.40
C GLY A 62 7.50 2.33 -10.08
N ASN A 63 6.19 2.25 -9.84
CA ASN A 63 5.32 1.25 -10.45
C ASN A 63 4.56 1.77 -11.68
N GLU A 64 4.73 3.04 -12.05
CA GLU A 64 3.97 3.71 -13.11
C GLU A 64 4.07 2.97 -14.45
N LYS A 65 5.29 2.53 -14.80
CA LYS A 65 5.54 1.79 -16.05
C LYS A 65 4.81 0.44 -16.05
N SER A 66 4.84 -0.27 -14.94
CA SER A 66 4.18 -1.58 -14.79
C SER A 66 2.67 -1.46 -14.87
N VAL A 67 2.10 -0.48 -14.16
CA VAL A 67 0.65 -0.19 -14.18
C VAL A 67 0.21 0.23 -15.59
N THR A 68 0.94 1.15 -16.24
CA THR A 68 0.69 1.56 -17.63
C THR A 68 0.75 0.37 -18.59
N GLY A 69 1.67 -0.55 -18.38
CA GLY A 69 1.76 -1.79 -19.16
C GLY A 69 0.49 -2.63 -19.09
N VAL A 70 -0.03 -2.84 -17.87
CA VAL A 70 -1.28 -3.59 -17.65
C VAL A 70 -2.48 -2.86 -18.27
N ILE A 71 -2.59 -1.54 -18.10
CA ILE A 71 -3.65 -0.72 -18.72
C ILE A 71 -3.64 -0.88 -20.24
N ASN A 72 -2.46 -0.77 -20.85
CA ASN A 72 -2.33 -0.91 -22.31
C ASN A 72 -2.76 -2.31 -22.80
N GLU A 73 -2.41 -3.38 -22.07
CA GLU A 73 -2.85 -4.73 -22.44
C GLU A 73 -4.37 -4.91 -22.33
N LEU A 74 -5.00 -4.33 -21.31
CA LEU A 74 -6.45 -4.36 -21.14
C LEU A 74 -7.16 -3.59 -22.28
N MET A 75 -6.67 -2.39 -22.62
CA MET A 75 -7.18 -1.60 -23.73
C MET A 75 -7.02 -2.29 -25.09
N ARG A 76 -5.90 -3.00 -25.31
CA ARG A 76 -5.72 -3.82 -26.53
C ARG A 76 -6.74 -4.93 -26.66
N LYS A 77 -7.29 -5.42 -25.57
CA LYS A 77 -8.39 -6.40 -25.56
C LYS A 77 -9.76 -5.78 -25.76
N GLY A 78 -9.83 -4.46 -25.91
CA GLY A 78 -11.07 -3.71 -26.10
C GLY A 78 -11.81 -3.38 -24.81
N ALA A 79 -11.16 -3.51 -23.65
CA ALA A 79 -11.73 -3.09 -22.38
C ALA A 79 -11.73 -1.56 -22.25
N ASP A 80 -12.72 -1.03 -21.55
CA ASP A 80 -12.79 0.36 -21.12
C ASP A 80 -12.12 0.49 -19.75
N VAL A 81 -11.02 1.28 -19.66
CA VAL A 81 -10.21 1.36 -18.45
C VAL A 81 -10.32 2.75 -17.83
N ILE A 82 -10.86 2.80 -16.62
CA ILE A 82 -11.01 4.01 -15.80
C ILE A 82 -9.91 3.98 -14.73
N PHE A 83 -8.98 4.93 -14.75
CA PHE A 83 -7.80 4.95 -13.86
C PHE A 83 -7.46 6.34 -13.32
N GLU A 84 -8.21 7.38 -13.68
CA GLU A 84 -8.02 8.75 -13.20
C GLU A 84 -9.09 9.12 -12.18
N ASP A 85 -8.70 9.80 -11.10
CA ASP A 85 -9.55 10.41 -10.07
C ASP A 85 -10.60 9.50 -9.38
N VAL A 86 -10.38 8.20 -9.39
CA VAL A 86 -11.30 7.22 -8.76
C VAL A 86 -10.81 6.68 -7.40
N HIS A 87 -9.60 7.06 -6.99
CA HIS A 87 -9.03 6.61 -5.72
C HIS A 87 -9.33 7.59 -4.59
N VAL A 88 -9.99 7.09 -3.55
CA VAL A 88 -10.10 7.79 -2.26
C VAL A 88 -9.12 7.15 -1.30
N SER A 89 -8.21 7.94 -0.74
CA SER A 89 -7.23 7.44 0.23
C SER A 89 -7.93 6.80 1.43
N GLY A 90 -7.44 5.64 1.85
CA GLY A 90 -7.85 5.01 3.10
C GLY A 90 -7.16 5.57 4.34
N HIS A 91 -6.20 6.50 4.16
CA HIS A 91 -5.54 7.17 5.28
C HIS A 91 -6.44 8.26 5.85
N ALA A 92 -6.44 8.38 7.18
CA ALA A 92 -7.16 9.43 7.88
C ALA A 92 -6.62 10.82 7.53
N CYS A 93 -7.49 11.78 7.32
CA CYS A 93 -7.10 13.18 7.20
C CYS A 93 -6.94 13.82 8.59
N LYS A 94 -6.48 15.08 8.63
CA LYS A 94 -6.22 15.81 9.88
C LYS A 94 -7.44 15.82 10.82
N GLU A 95 -8.62 16.05 10.29
CA GLU A 95 -9.84 16.14 11.10
C GLU A 95 -10.33 14.77 11.60
N ASP A 96 -10.11 13.70 10.82
CA ASP A 96 -10.37 12.32 11.28
C ASP A 96 -9.46 11.96 12.45
N ILE A 97 -8.18 12.33 12.38
CA ILE A 97 -7.21 12.11 13.45
C ILE A 97 -7.63 12.86 14.71
N LYS A 98 -8.02 14.14 14.60
CA LYS A 98 -8.53 14.92 15.73
C LYS A 98 -9.77 14.29 16.36
N LEU A 99 -10.68 13.82 15.53
CA LEU A 99 -11.89 13.14 16.01
C LEU A 99 -11.54 11.89 16.83
N ILE A 100 -10.63 11.06 16.33
CA ILE A 100 -10.19 9.84 17.04
C ILE A 100 -9.51 10.18 18.36
N TYR A 101 -8.60 11.16 18.39
CA TYR A 101 -7.98 11.62 19.64
C TYR A 101 -9.03 12.10 20.64
N SER A 102 -10.01 12.87 20.18
CA SER A 102 -11.08 13.40 21.03
C SER A 102 -12.00 12.30 21.60
N LEU A 103 -12.26 11.25 20.83
CA LEU A 103 -13.10 10.13 21.24
C LEU A 103 -12.37 9.17 22.18
N VAL A 104 -11.10 8.87 21.90
CA VAL A 104 -10.28 7.93 22.67
C VAL A 104 -9.68 8.59 23.89
N ASN A 105 -9.34 9.88 23.80
CA ASN A 105 -8.66 10.67 24.81
C ASN A 105 -7.42 9.95 25.38
N PRO A 106 -6.46 9.54 24.52
CA PRO A 106 -5.30 8.78 24.98
C PRO A 106 -4.38 9.66 25.84
N LEU A 107 -3.62 9.03 26.73
CA LEU A 107 -2.65 9.76 27.57
C LEU A 107 -1.42 10.20 26.74
N TYR A 108 -1.02 9.39 25.76
CA TYR A 108 0.15 9.67 24.90
C TYR A 108 -0.23 9.67 23.44
N ALA A 109 0.36 10.59 22.69
CA ALA A 109 0.36 10.64 21.24
C ALA A 109 1.68 10.06 20.72
N ILE A 110 1.62 8.93 20.00
CA ILE A 110 2.82 8.26 19.47
C ILE A 110 2.64 8.10 17.96
N PRO A 111 3.07 9.08 17.17
CA PRO A 111 3.02 8.99 15.71
C PRO A 111 3.86 7.83 15.20
N VAL A 112 3.27 7.02 14.31
CA VAL A 112 3.95 5.90 13.66
C VAL A 112 3.62 5.89 12.16
N HIS A 113 4.45 5.23 11.38
CA HIS A 113 4.30 5.08 9.94
C HIS A 113 4.53 6.37 9.13
N GLY A 114 5.36 6.25 8.13
CA GLY A 114 5.74 7.34 7.24
C GLY A 114 7.15 7.90 7.50
N GLU A 115 7.46 8.98 6.82
CA GLU A 115 8.71 9.71 7.00
C GLU A 115 8.63 10.63 8.23
N TYR A 116 9.77 11.09 8.73
CA TYR A 116 9.86 11.98 9.89
C TYR A 116 8.95 13.22 9.78
N LYS A 117 8.84 13.81 8.58
CA LYS A 117 7.92 14.94 8.32
C LYS A 117 6.45 14.61 8.63
N HIS A 118 6.04 13.35 8.40
CA HIS A 118 4.67 12.89 8.68
C HIS A 118 4.45 12.70 10.18
N LEU A 119 5.46 12.20 10.90
CA LEU A 119 5.42 12.08 12.35
C LEU A 119 5.29 13.45 13.01
N ILE A 120 6.07 14.43 12.54
CA ILE A 120 5.98 15.82 13.01
C ILE A 120 4.60 16.43 12.70
N ALA A 121 4.05 16.18 11.52
CA ALA A 121 2.72 16.68 11.17
C ALA A 121 1.63 16.12 12.09
N GLN A 122 1.70 14.83 12.45
CA GLN A 122 0.76 14.22 13.39
C GLN A 122 0.99 14.71 14.84
N ALA A 123 2.24 14.91 15.26
CA ALA A 123 2.56 15.50 16.55
C ALA A 123 1.91 16.89 16.72
N LYS A 124 1.99 17.73 15.68
CA LYS A 124 1.33 19.05 15.67
C LYS A 124 -0.19 18.97 15.82
N ILE A 125 -0.82 17.92 15.30
CA ILE A 125 -2.26 17.70 15.53
C ILE A 125 -2.53 17.44 17.01
N ALA A 126 -1.68 16.67 17.69
CA ALA A 126 -1.80 16.44 19.13
C ALA A 126 -1.59 17.73 19.92
N GLU A 127 -0.59 18.55 19.57
CA GLU A 127 -0.36 19.87 20.18
C GLU A 127 -1.59 20.78 20.03
N GLU A 128 -2.22 20.82 18.84
CA GLU A 128 -3.45 21.59 18.60
C GLU A 128 -4.62 21.11 19.49
N LEU A 129 -4.61 19.87 19.94
CA LEU A 129 -5.60 19.29 20.85
C LEU A 129 -5.24 19.48 22.33
N GLY A 130 -4.09 20.12 22.62
CA GLY A 130 -3.67 20.45 23.97
C GLY A 130 -2.72 19.46 24.63
N TYR A 131 -2.18 18.49 23.86
CA TYR A 131 -1.11 17.64 24.38
C TYR A 131 0.17 18.46 24.52
N ASP A 132 0.83 18.35 25.66
CA ASP A 132 2.15 18.91 25.85
C ASP A 132 3.26 18.00 25.28
N SER A 133 4.49 18.50 25.24
CA SER A 133 5.64 17.77 24.67
C SER A 133 5.96 16.46 25.41
N ASP A 134 5.62 16.36 26.69
CA ASP A 134 5.92 15.18 27.50
C ASP A 134 4.97 14.03 27.16
N HIS A 135 3.81 14.35 26.64
CA HIS A 135 2.79 13.38 26.20
C HIS A 135 2.85 13.07 24.68
N ILE A 136 3.79 13.69 23.94
CA ILE A 136 4.00 13.41 22.52
C ILE A 136 5.35 12.73 22.34
N LYS A 137 5.35 11.47 21.90
CA LYS A 137 6.58 10.67 21.74
C LYS A 137 6.85 10.42 20.25
N ILE A 138 7.81 11.13 19.68
CA ILE A 138 8.27 10.93 18.29
C ILE A 138 9.48 10.00 18.34
N LEU A 139 9.33 8.82 17.78
CA LEU A 139 10.32 7.76 17.84
C LEU A 139 11.04 7.60 16.50
N SER A 140 12.31 7.27 16.57
CA SER A 140 13.08 6.79 15.43
C SER A 140 13.03 5.27 15.34
N SER A 141 13.34 4.72 14.17
CA SER A 141 13.44 3.26 14.01
C SER A 141 14.50 2.73 15.00
N GLY A 142 14.12 1.71 15.78
CA GLY A 142 14.97 1.09 16.78
C GLY A 142 14.81 1.65 18.20
N ASP A 143 14.19 2.79 18.39
CA ASP A 143 13.92 3.31 19.74
C ASP A 143 12.97 2.36 20.48
N VAL A 144 13.29 2.10 21.73
CA VAL A 144 12.46 1.29 22.65
C VAL A 144 11.75 2.23 23.60
N LEU A 145 10.44 2.35 23.45
CA LEU A 145 9.58 3.10 24.35
C LEU A 145 8.98 2.15 25.37
N GLU A 146 9.26 2.40 26.63
CA GLU A 146 8.59 1.71 27.77
C GLU A 146 7.48 2.60 28.30
N ILE A 147 6.32 2.00 28.53
CA ILE A 147 5.13 2.65 29.09
C ILE A 147 4.70 1.85 30.31
N ASP A 148 4.67 2.50 31.45
CA ASP A 148 4.21 1.91 32.71
C ASP A 148 3.31 2.89 33.47
N GLU A 149 3.04 2.58 34.77
CA GLU A 149 2.25 3.44 35.66
C GLU A 149 2.92 4.78 36.00
N ASN A 150 4.23 4.91 35.76
CA ASN A 150 5.00 6.11 36.06
C ASN A 150 5.14 7.01 34.81
N GLY A 151 4.95 6.50 33.64
CA GLY A 151 5.05 7.29 32.41
C GLY A 151 5.41 6.53 31.15
N ALA A 152 5.90 7.27 30.18
CA ALA A 152 6.39 6.75 28.91
C ALA A 152 7.78 7.34 28.62
N GLU A 153 8.81 6.49 28.58
CA GLU A 153 10.21 6.90 28.35
C GLU A 153 10.90 6.04 27.30
N VAL A 154 11.80 6.67 26.54
CA VAL A 154 12.70 5.95 25.65
C VAL A 154 13.84 5.37 26.46
N THR A 155 13.83 4.06 26.68
CA THR A 155 14.77 3.37 27.59
C THR A 155 15.94 2.72 26.88
N GLY A 156 15.88 2.60 25.56
CA GLY A 156 16.93 1.93 24.81
C GLY A 156 16.80 2.06 23.31
N HIS A 157 17.69 1.35 22.63
CA HIS A 157 17.71 1.28 21.17
C HIS A 157 18.10 -0.14 20.75
N VAL A 158 17.36 -0.70 19.81
CA VAL A 158 17.72 -1.97 19.16
C VAL A 158 18.37 -1.70 17.81
N PRO A 159 19.34 -2.52 17.37
CA PRO A 159 19.93 -2.36 16.06
C PRO A 159 18.89 -2.41 14.95
N VAL A 160 18.93 -1.43 14.05
CA VAL A 160 18.09 -1.35 12.86
C VAL A 160 18.95 -1.16 11.64
N GLY A 161 18.48 -1.63 10.50
CA GLY A 161 19.19 -1.46 9.24
C GLY A 161 18.41 -2.09 8.07
N ASN A 162 18.89 -1.84 6.87
CA ASN A 162 18.32 -2.44 5.68
C ASN A 162 18.72 -3.92 5.62
N VAL A 163 17.73 -4.79 5.60
CA VAL A 163 17.93 -6.22 5.33
C VAL A 163 17.73 -6.43 3.83
N MET A 164 18.81 -6.75 3.13
CA MET A 164 18.76 -7.01 1.70
C MET A 164 18.27 -8.43 1.45
N VAL A 165 17.48 -8.59 0.37
CA VAL A 165 16.97 -9.90 -0.06
C VAL A 165 17.33 -10.10 -1.52
N ASP A 166 17.97 -11.23 -1.83
CA ASP A 166 18.29 -11.65 -3.20
C ASP A 166 17.92 -13.12 -3.39
N GLY A 167 16.83 -13.35 -4.11
CA GLY A 167 16.25 -14.69 -4.27
C GLY A 167 15.89 -15.31 -2.91
N LEU A 168 16.54 -16.42 -2.56
CA LEU A 168 16.37 -17.10 -1.27
C LEU A 168 17.35 -16.59 -0.19
N GLY A 169 18.30 -15.73 -0.55
CA GLY A 169 19.28 -15.14 0.37
C GLY A 169 18.69 -13.94 1.09
N VAL A 170 18.81 -13.93 2.42
CA VAL A 170 18.39 -12.83 3.29
C VAL A 170 19.60 -12.37 4.10
N GLY A 171 19.83 -11.06 4.15
CA GLY A 171 20.91 -10.45 4.93
C GLY A 171 22.06 -9.93 4.08
N ASP A 172 23.22 -10.50 4.17
CA ASP A 172 24.43 -10.03 3.47
C ASP A 172 24.35 -10.35 1.97
N VAL A 173 23.89 -9.41 1.19
CA VAL A 173 23.90 -9.49 -0.28
C VAL A 173 25.26 -9.03 -0.77
N GLY A 174 25.96 -9.89 -1.47
CA GLY A 174 27.33 -9.62 -1.94
C GLY A 174 27.43 -8.34 -2.78
N ASN A 175 28.56 -7.64 -2.65
CA ASN A 175 28.83 -6.36 -3.35
C ASN A 175 28.64 -6.43 -4.88
N ILE A 176 28.82 -7.62 -5.47
CA ILE A 176 28.61 -7.83 -6.91
C ILE A 176 27.14 -7.62 -7.27
N VAL A 177 26.21 -8.21 -6.49
CA VAL A 177 24.76 -8.09 -6.71
C VAL A 177 24.31 -6.65 -6.54
N LEU A 178 24.81 -5.96 -5.50
CA LEU A 178 24.47 -4.53 -5.29
C LEU A 178 24.96 -3.67 -6.44
N ARG A 179 26.18 -3.86 -6.92
CA ARG A 179 26.75 -3.15 -8.07
C ARG A 179 25.96 -3.40 -9.35
N ASP A 180 25.57 -4.66 -9.60
CA ASP A 180 24.86 -5.03 -10.81
C ASP A 180 23.43 -4.47 -10.79
N ARG A 181 22.76 -4.46 -9.63
CA ARG A 181 21.47 -3.79 -9.45
C ARG A 181 21.56 -2.28 -9.66
N GLN A 182 22.62 -1.63 -9.16
CA GLN A 182 22.84 -0.22 -9.36
C GLN A 182 23.03 0.11 -10.85
N ARG A 183 23.83 -0.68 -11.57
CA ARG A 183 24.00 -0.54 -13.03
C ARG A 183 22.69 -0.70 -13.78
N LEU A 184 21.89 -1.72 -13.46
CA LEU A 184 20.57 -1.91 -14.07
C LEU A 184 19.66 -0.72 -13.83
N ALA A 185 19.69 -0.12 -12.65
CA ALA A 185 18.91 1.08 -12.33
C ALA A 185 19.39 2.31 -13.12
N GLU A 186 20.70 2.48 -13.31
CA GLU A 186 21.29 3.57 -14.08
C GLU A 186 21.05 3.42 -15.60
N ASP A 187 21.10 2.19 -16.10
CA ASP A 187 20.89 1.86 -17.52
C ASP A 187 19.39 1.86 -17.91
N GLY A 188 18.48 1.97 -16.97
CA GLY A 188 17.05 2.10 -17.21
C GLY A 188 16.38 0.80 -17.71
N ILE A 189 16.88 -0.36 -17.29
CA ILE A 189 16.33 -1.68 -17.62
C ILE A 189 15.37 -2.16 -16.51
#